data_db9ec30a9123f7073801a7d7a17a7fc5
#
_entry.id   db9ec30a9123f7073801a7d7a17a7fc5
#
_cell.length_a   1.000
_cell.length_b   1.000
_cell.length_c   1.000
_cell.angle_alpha   90.00
_cell.angle_beta   90.00
_cell.angle_gamma   90.00
#
_symmetry.space_group_name_H-M   'P 1'
#
loop_
_entity.id
_entity.type
_entity.pdbx_description
1 polymer ?
#
loop_
_entity_poly.entity_id
_entity_poly.type
_entity_poly.pdbx_seq_one_letter_code
_entity_poly.pdbx_strand_id
1 'polypeptide(L)'
;MSKNALGLIETRGFVGVVEAADAAVKAASVELSAVEKIEGGLISIQLLGDVGAVQAAVQAGAEAAQRVGQLVSQHIIPNPHDDLVDAFALDGTDSKDVDLESLPVTQLRSLARQTSGLSIQGREISRSNRDQLIQALKLARDGDQVDSGETDGN
;
A
#
# COMPACT_ATOMS: atom_id res chain seq x y z
N MET A 1 -9.56 20.09 -0.74
CA MET A 1 -8.73 19.10 -0.01
C MET A 1 -7.30 19.31 -0.45
N SER A 2 -6.37 19.46 0.49
CA SER A 2 -4.93 19.52 0.14
C SER A 2 -4.55 18.17 -0.45
N LYS A 3 -4.02 18.15 -1.68
CA LYS A 3 -3.52 16.90 -2.27
C LYS A 3 -2.26 16.50 -1.51
N ASN A 4 -2.21 15.28 -1.03
CA ASN A 4 -1.02 14.74 -0.38
C ASN A 4 0.12 14.60 -1.39
N ALA A 5 1.32 14.99 -1.00
CA ALA A 5 2.52 14.66 -1.74
C ALA A 5 2.81 13.17 -1.59
N LEU A 6 3.44 12.59 -2.61
CA LEU A 6 3.86 11.19 -2.63
C LEU A 6 5.39 11.12 -2.48
N GLY A 7 5.85 10.39 -1.47
CA GLY A 7 7.25 10.02 -1.28
C GLY A 7 7.47 8.57 -1.63
N LEU A 8 8.57 8.27 -2.30
CA LEU A 8 8.96 6.93 -2.73
C LEU A 8 10.38 6.64 -2.26
N ILE A 9 10.59 5.47 -1.65
CA ILE A 9 11.93 4.95 -1.31
C ILE A 9 12.00 3.50 -1.77
N GLU A 10 13.00 3.16 -2.57
CA GLU A 10 13.27 1.81 -3.03
C GLU A 10 14.59 1.30 -2.50
N THR A 11 14.60 0.11 -1.94
CA THR A 11 15.79 -0.54 -1.40
C THR A 11 15.97 -1.94 -1.98
N ARG A 12 17.18 -2.46 -1.90
CA ARG A 12 17.45 -3.88 -2.11
C ARG A 12 17.56 -4.57 -0.75
N GLY A 13 16.69 -5.55 -0.53
CA GLY A 13 16.65 -6.32 0.72
C GLY A 13 15.72 -5.73 1.77
N PHE A 14 15.22 -6.61 2.63
CA PHE A 14 14.16 -6.30 3.60
C PHE A 14 14.62 -5.39 4.75
N VAL A 15 15.86 -5.54 5.22
CA VAL A 15 16.37 -4.77 6.37
C VAL A 15 16.41 -3.27 6.05
N GLY A 16 16.90 -2.92 4.85
CA GLY A 16 16.98 -1.51 4.42
C GLY A 16 15.62 -0.84 4.35
N VAL A 17 14.60 -1.53 3.84
CA VAL A 17 13.25 -0.95 3.71
C VAL A 17 12.57 -0.76 5.06
N VAL A 18 12.74 -1.71 6.00
CA VAL A 18 12.15 -1.59 7.35
C VAL A 18 12.76 -0.40 8.09
N GLU A 19 14.07 -0.25 8.04
CA GLU A 19 14.77 0.89 8.65
C GLU A 19 14.37 2.22 7.98
N ALA A 20 14.24 2.21 6.65
CA ALA A 20 13.74 3.39 5.92
C ALA A 20 12.34 3.81 6.36
N ALA A 21 11.42 2.84 6.47
CA ALA A 21 10.04 3.10 6.88
C ALA A 21 9.97 3.65 8.32
N ASP A 22 10.68 3.02 9.26
CA ASP A 22 10.72 3.44 10.67
C ASP A 22 11.28 4.86 10.81
N ALA A 23 12.41 5.15 10.17
CA ALA A 23 13.03 6.47 10.21
C ALA A 23 12.13 7.54 9.57
N ALA A 24 11.47 7.22 8.45
CA ALA A 24 10.59 8.15 7.75
C ALA A 24 9.40 8.56 8.62
N VAL A 25 8.66 7.61 9.19
CA VAL A 25 7.46 7.90 9.99
C VAL A 25 7.78 8.53 11.34
N LYS A 26 9.00 8.37 11.84
CA LYS A 26 9.50 9.06 13.04
C LYS A 26 9.97 10.49 12.78
N ALA A 27 10.44 10.76 11.56
CA ALA A 27 11.00 12.07 11.20
C ALA A 27 9.92 13.13 10.95
N ALA A 28 8.74 12.75 10.44
CA ALA A 28 7.69 13.70 10.09
C ALA A 28 6.30 13.03 10.12
N SER A 29 5.25 13.87 10.12
CA SER A 29 3.88 13.41 10.09
C SER A 29 3.50 12.96 8.67
N VAL A 30 3.83 11.70 8.35
CA VAL A 30 3.50 11.04 7.09
C VAL A 30 2.82 9.70 7.36
N GLU A 31 2.06 9.24 6.38
CA GLU A 31 1.44 7.93 6.36
C GLU A 31 2.25 6.98 5.47
N LEU A 32 2.54 5.78 5.97
CA LEU A 32 3.09 4.69 5.17
C LEU A 32 1.94 4.02 4.42
N SER A 33 1.72 4.43 3.18
CA SER A 33 0.58 4.01 2.37
C SER A 33 0.72 2.61 1.80
N ALA A 34 1.93 2.24 1.36
CA ALA A 34 2.16 0.92 0.78
C ALA A 34 3.59 0.42 0.99
N VAL A 35 3.72 -0.90 1.02
CA VAL A 35 5.00 -1.61 0.95
C VAL A 35 4.89 -2.67 -0.15
N GLU A 36 5.65 -2.52 -1.22
CA GLU A 36 5.59 -3.40 -2.39
C GLU A 36 6.90 -4.18 -2.54
N LYS A 37 6.77 -5.51 -2.67
CA LYS A 37 7.90 -6.38 -3.01
C LYS A 37 7.92 -6.60 -4.52
N ILE A 38 9.06 -6.25 -5.11
CA ILE A 38 9.31 -6.38 -6.54
C ILE A 38 10.29 -7.54 -6.77
N GLU A 39 10.34 -8.10 -7.96
CA GLU A 39 11.30 -9.14 -8.29
C GLU A 39 12.75 -8.67 -8.10
N GLY A 40 13.67 -9.61 -7.91
CA GLY A 40 15.11 -9.31 -7.74
C GLY A 40 15.48 -8.77 -6.36
N GLY A 41 14.61 -8.91 -5.35
CA GLY A 41 14.86 -8.46 -3.99
C GLY A 41 14.68 -6.96 -3.79
N LEU A 42 14.07 -6.28 -4.74
CA LEU A 42 13.69 -4.87 -4.63
C LEU A 42 12.42 -4.74 -3.79
N ILE A 43 12.39 -3.73 -2.93
CA ILE A 43 11.23 -3.40 -2.09
C ILE A 43 11.07 -1.89 -2.11
N SER A 44 9.84 -1.45 -2.40
CA SER A 44 9.47 -0.03 -2.43
C SER A 44 8.51 0.29 -1.29
N ILE A 45 8.63 1.48 -0.71
CA ILE A 45 7.66 2.06 0.20
C ILE A 45 7.11 3.36 -0.35
N GLN A 46 5.84 3.61 -0.04
CA GLN A 46 5.11 4.82 -0.42
C GLN A 46 4.71 5.59 0.83
N LEU A 47 4.98 6.88 0.84
CA LEU A 47 4.69 7.80 1.94
C LEU A 47 3.77 8.90 1.45
N LEU A 48 2.71 9.20 2.19
CA LEU A 48 1.76 10.27 1.90
C LEU A 48 1.77 11.31 3.00
N GLY A 49 1.60 12.58 2.64
CA GLY A 49 1.53 13.68 3.59
C GLY A 49 1.72 15.04 2.93
N ASP A 50 1.85 16.08 3.74
CA ASP A 50 2.20 17.40 3.25
C ASP A 50 3.60 17.39 2.62
N VAL A 51 3.83 18.22 1.60
CA VAL A 51 5.10 18.27 0.85
C VAL A 51 6.33 18.37 1.77
N GLY A 52 6.29 19.25 2.75
CA GLY A 52 7.41 19.42 3.69
C GLY A 52 7.64 18.20 4.58
N ALA A 53 6.57 17.57 5.04
CA ALA A 53 6.64 16.33 5.82
C ALA A 53 7.20 15.18 5.00
N VAL A 54 6.72 15.00 3.75
CA VAL A 54 7.22 13.96 2.84
C VAL A 54 8.69 14.17 2.49
N GLN A 55 9.13 15.42 2.29
CA GLN A 55 10.55 15.72 2.05
C GLN A 55 11.42 15.28 3.23
N ALA A 56 11.05 15.66 4.45
CA ALA A 56 11.79 15.29 5.66
C ALA A 56 11.80 13.77 5.88
N ALA A 57 10.65 13.12 5.69
CA ALA A 57 10.49 11.68 5.85
C ALA A 57 11.33 10.88 4.85
N VAL A 58 11.26 11.25 3.54
CA VAL A 58 12.02 10.56 2.48
C VAL A 58 13.52 10.74 2.70
N GLN A 59 13.97 11.94 3.08
CA GLN A 59 15.39 12.17 3.36
C GLN A 59 15.85 11.28 4.53
N ALA A 60 15.16 11.33 5.67
CA ALA A 60 15.52 10.55 6.86
C ALA A 60 15.50 9.03 6.57
N GLY A 61 14.46 8.54 5.88
CA GLY A 61 14.33 7.14 5.52
C GLY A 61 15.43 6.66 4.57
N ALA A 62 15.76 7.45 3.56
CA ALA A 62 16.83 7.12 2.63
C ALA A 62 18.21 7.08 3.30
N GLU A 63 18.52 8.03 4.15
CA GLU A 63 19.77 8.04 4.93
C GLU A 63 19.85 6.84 5.89
N ALA A 64 18.73 6.47 6.52
CA ALA A 64 18.65 5.29 7.37
C ALA A 64 18.88 3.99 6.57
N ALA A 65 18.22 3.85 5.43
CA ALA A 65 18.41 2.69 4.54
C ALA A 65 19.86 2.52 4.10
N GLN A 66 20.56 3.60 3.77
CA GLN A 66 21.97 3.56 3.35
C GLN A 66 22.91 3.06 4.46
N ARG A 67 22.57 3.29 5.73
CA ARG A 67 23.40 2.83 6.85
C ARG A 67 23.37 1.32 7.08
N VAL A 68 22.25 0.66 6.74
CA VAL A 68 22.02 -0.75 7.07
C VAL A 68 21.82 -1.65 5.86
N GLY A 69 21.70 -1.06 4.67
CA GLY A 69 21.41 -1.81 3.43
C GLY A 69 21.77 -1.03 2.18
N GLN A 70 21.13 -1.38 1.08
CA GLN A 70 21.32 -0.73 -0.21
C GLN A 70 20.09 0.09 -0.58
N LEU A 71 20.22 1.42 -0.57
CA LEU A 71 19.28 2.32 -1.21
C LEU A 71 19.42 2.22 -2.73
N VAL A 72 18.33 2.02 -3.45
CA VAL A 72 18.29 1.96 -4.92
C VAL A 72 17.86 3.30 -5.49
N SER A 73 16.73 3.83 -5.01
CA SER A 73 16.21 5.12 -5.46
C SER A 73 15.35 5.78 -4.38
N GLN A 74 15.17 7.09 -4.52
CA GLN A 74 14.19 7.87 -3.76
C GLN A 74 13.62 8.96 -4.66
N HIS A 75 12.35 9.28 -4.47
CA HIS A 75 11.70 10.35 -5.23
C HIS A 75 10.55 10.98 -4.46
N ILE A 76 10.24 12.24 -4.80
CA ILE A 76 9.12 12.98 -4.22
C ILE A 76 8.30 13.59 -5.34
N ILE A 77 7.01 13.38 -5.31
CA ILE A 77 6.04 14.00 -6.22
C ILE A 77 5.17 14.94 -5.37
N PRO A 78 5.43 16.26 -5.41
CA PRO A 78 4.75 17.22 -4.53
C PRO A 78 3.25 17.35 -4.80
N ASN A 79 2.82 17.10 -6.03
CA ASN A 79 1.41 17.20 -6.43
C ASN A 79 1.11 16.12 -7.48
N PRO A 80 0.90 14.86 -7.05
CA PRO A 80 0.58 13.78 -7.98
C PRO A 80 -0.72 14.09 -8.74
N HIS A 81 -0.76 13.71 -10.03
CA HIS A 81 -1.96 13.84 -10.85
C HIS A 81 -3.08 12.94 -10.32
N ASP A 82 -4.33 13.34 -10.49
CA ASP A 82 -5.48 12.57 -9.99
C ASP A 82 -5.49 11.14 -10.54
N ASP A 83 -5.18 10.95 -11.82
CA ASP A 83 -5.08 9.62 -12.43
C ASP A 83 -4.00 8.74 -11.77
N LEU A 84 -2.94 9.35 -11.24
CA LEU A 84 -1.90 8.62 -10.50
C LEU A 84 -2.42 8.18 -9.14
N VAL A 85 -3.14 9.06 -8.45
CA VAL A 85 -3.76 8.75 -7.15
C VAL A 85 -4.71 7.56 -7.30
N ASP A 86 -5.56 7.58 -8.32
CA ASP A 86 -6.51 6.50 -8.60
C ASP A 86 -5.82 5.20 -9.04
N ALA A 87 -4.81 5.30 -9.91
CA ALA A 87 -4.12 4.13 -10.47
C ALA A 87 -3.29 3.35 -9.43
N PHE A 88 -2.75 4.08 -8.44
CA PHE A 88 -1.88 3.51 -7.39
C PHE A 88 -2.55 3.44 -6.02
N ALA A 89 -3.86 3.74 -5.93
CA ALA A 89 -4.63 3.78 -4.67
C ALA A 89 -3.94 4.63 -3.58
N LEU A 90 -3.46 5.82 -3.97
CA LEU A 90 -2.70 6.71 -3.08
C LEU A 90 -3.58 7.59 -2.19
N ASP A 91 -4.88 7.36 -2.14
CA ASP A 91 -5.84 8.14 -1.35
C ASP A 91 -5.90 7.74 0.13
N GLY A 92 -5.05 6.80 0.56
CA GLY A 92 -5.01 6.31 1.94
C GLY A 92 -6.26 5.50 2.32
N THR A 93 -7.11 5.18 1.37
CA THR A 93 -8.22 4.27 1.61
C THR A 93 -7.65 2.87 1.82
N ASP A 94 -7.56 2.47 3.09
CA ASP A 94 -7.40 1.06 3.43
C ASP A 94 -8.38 0.26 2.57
N SER A 95 -7.90 -0.77 1.91
CA SER A 95 -8.74 -1.65 1.07
C SER A 95 -9.96 -2.21 1.81
N LYS A 96 -10.03 -1.99 3.13
CA LYS A 96 -11.12 -2.38 4.01
C LYS A 96 -12.34 -1.42 3.94
N ASP A 97 -12.15 -0.14 3.61
CA ASP A 97 -13.22 0.88 3.59
C ASP A 97 -13.71 1.27 2.20
N VAL A 98 -13.14 0.69 1.15
CA VAL A 98 -13.58 0.97 -0.21
C VAL A 98 -14.98 0.41 -0.43
N ASP A 99 -15.92 1.30 -0.80
CA ASP A 99 -17.24 0.88 -1.25
C ASP A 99 -17.14 0.09 -2.56
N LEU A 100 -17.16 -1.24 -2.41
CA LEU A 100 -17.04 -2.18 -3.54
C LEU A 100 -18.14 -1.96 -4.60
N GLU A 101 -19.27 -1.40 -4.19
CA GLU A 101 -20.41 -1.15 -5.08
C GLU A 101 -20.22 0.10 -5.94
N SER A 102 -19.28 0.99 -5.60
CA SER A 102 -18.92 2.14 -6.41
C SER A 102 -17.81 1.85 -7.43
N LEU A 103 -17.04 0.77 -7.24
CA LEU A 103 -15.87 0.47 -8.06
C LEU A 103 -16.22 -0.09 -9.46
N PRO A 104 -15.54 0.34 -10.53
CA PRO A 104 -15.61 -0.31 -11.83
C PRO A 104 -15.02 -1.73 -11.79
N VAL A 105 -15.51 -2.61 -12.69
CA VAL A 105 -15.11 -4.03 -12.75
C VAL A 105 -13.59 -4.22 -12.87
N THR A 106 -12.91 -3.32 -13.55
CA THR A 106 -11.45 -3.34 -13.71
C THR A 106 -10.73 -3.19 -12.36
N GLN A 107 -11.20 -2.27 -11.52
CA GLN A 107 -10.64 -2.05 -10.17
C GLN A 107 -11.01 -3.20 -9.22
N LEU A 108 -12.23 -3.72 -9.29
CA LEU A 108 -12.63 -4.91 -8.53
C LEU A 108 -11.76 -6.13 -8.86
N ARG A 109 -11.39 -6.33 -10.14
CA ARG A 109 -10.46 -7.40 -10.53
C ARG A 109 -9.04 -7.17 -10.03
N SER A 110 -8.57 -5.93 -10.01
CA SER A 110 -7.26 -5.57 -9.46
C SER A 110 -7.22 -5.85 -7.96
N LEU A 111 -8.23 -5.39 -7.23
CA LEU A 111 -8.38 -5.62 -5.80
C LEU A 111 -8.47 -7.12 -5.47
N ALA A 112 -9.25 -7.89 -6.25
CA ALA A 112 -9.36 -9.34 -6.07
C ALA A 112 -8.03 -10.09 -6.26
N ARG A 113 -7.13 -9.60 -7.11
CA ARG A 113 -5.79 -10.19 -7.28
C ARG A 113 -4.85 -9.89 -6.13
N GLN A 114 -5.06 -8.80 -5.42
CA GLN A 114 -4.24 -8.36 -4.28
C GLN A 114 -4.75 -8.93 -2.94
N THR A 115 -6.02 -9.31 -2.87
CA THR A 115 -6.64 -9.85 -1.65
C THR A 115 -6.29 -11.32 -1.47
N SER A 116 -5.65 -11.64 -0.34
CA SER A 116 -5.38 -13.02 0.07
C SER A 116 -6.65 -13.68 0.61
N GLY A 117 -6.78 -15.02 0.45
CA GLY A 117 -7.92 -15.76 1.01
C GLY A 117 -9.23 -15.65 0.20
N LEU A 118 -9.21 -15.11 -1.02
CA LEU A 118 -10.39 -15.08 -1.88
C LEU A 118 -10.82 -16.49 -2.28
N SER A 119 -12.13 -16.71 -2.34
CA SER A 119 -12.74 -17.96 -2.82
C SER A 119 -12.55 -18.21 -4.33
N ILE A 120 -12.20 -17.17 -5.08
CA ILE A 120 -11.93 -17.20 -6.53
C ILE A 120 -10.48 -16.78 -6.80
N GLN A 121 -9.77 -17.47 -7.71
CA GLN A 121 -8.35 -17.20 -7.98
C GLN A 121 -8.01 -17.21 -9.46
N GLY A 122 -6.94 -16.53 -9.83
CA GLY A 122 -6.32 -16.58 -11.15
C GLY A 122 -7.29 -16.28 -12.30
N ARG A 123 -7.57 -17.30 -13.16
CA ARG A 123 -8.43 -17.14 -14.34
C ARG A 123 -9.91 -16.92 -14.01
N GLU A 124 -10.35 -17.34 -12.84
CA GLU A 124 -11.74 -17.14 -12.38
C GLU A 124 -12.02 -15.67 -12.12
N ILE A 125 -11.09 -14.93 -11.53
CA ILE A 125 -11.21 -13.47 -11.34
C ILE A 125 -11.46 -12.76 -12.67
N SER A 126 -10.79 -13.20 -13.75
CA SER A 126 -10.95 -12.57 -15.07
C SER A 126 -12.30 -12.89 -15.73
N ARG A 127 -12.93 -14.01 -15.38
CA ARG A 127 -14.22 -14.46 -15.90
C ARG A 127 -15.40 -14.04 -15.05
N SER A 128 -15.17 -13.69 -13.79
CA SER A 128 -16.21 -13.29 -12.85
C SER A 128 -16.85 -11.96 -13.26
N ASN A 129 -18.17 -11.90 -13.09
CA ASN A 129 -18.92 -10.68 -13.25
C ASN A 129 -18.75 -9.76 -12.03
N ARG A 130 -19.32 -8.55 -12.09
CA ARG A 130 -19.21 -7.54 -11.04
C ARG A 130 -19.71 -8.03 -9.69
N ASP A 131 -20.89 -8.66 -9.66
CA ASP A 131 -21.53 -9.09 -8.42
C ASP A 131 -20.77 -10.25 -7.75
N GLN A 132 -20.22 -11.17 -8.54
CA GLN A 132 -19.37 -12.25 -8.05
C GLN A 132 -18.07 -11.73 -7.42
N LEU A 133 -17.44 -10.72 -8.04
CA LEU A 133 -16.24 -10.09 -7.50
C LEU A 133 -16.54 -9.38 -6.17
N ILE A 134 -17.63 -8.61 -6.10
CA ILE A 134 -18.04 -7.93 -4.88
C ILE A 134 -18.34 -8.94 -3.77
N GLN A 135 -19.07 -10.02 -4.07
CA GLN A 135 -19.40 -11.04 -3.09
C GLN A 135 -18.15 -11.75 -2.55
N ALA A 136 -17.22 -12.14 -3.43
CA ALA A 136 -15.97 -12.77 -3.03
C ALA A 136 -15.11 -11.85 -2.16
N LEU A 137 -15.03 -10.56 -2.49
CA LEU A 137 -14.30 -9.56 -1.72
C LEU A 137 -14.95 -9.29 -0.35
N LYS A 138 -16.27 -9.22 -0.26
CA LYS A 138 -16.99 -9.08 1.02
C LYS A 138 -16.72 -10.27 1.94
N LEU A 139 -16.82 -11.50 1.43
CA LEU A 139 -16.54 -12.71 2.21
C LEU A 139 -15.09 -12.77 2.73
N ALA A 140 -14.13 -12.33 1.93
CA ALA A 140 -12.73 -12.28 2.35
C ALA A 140 -12.49 -11.24 3.45
N ARG A 141 -13.18 -10.09 3.40
CA ARG A 141 -13.13 -9.05 4.45
C ARG A 141 -13.73 -9.52 5.77
N ASP A 142 -14.86 -10.22 5.71
CA ASP A 142 -15.55 -10.75 6.90
C ASP A 142 -14.75 -11.89 7.56
N GLY A 143 -14.05 -12.71 6.77
CA GLY A 143 -13.20 -13.79 7.26
C GLY A 143 -11.96 -13.32 8.02
N ASP A 144 -11.41 -12.17 7.68
CA ASP A 144 -10.24 -11.58 8.34
C ASP A 144 -10.56 -10.95 9.72
N GLN A 145 -11.85 -10.67 9.99
CA GLN A 145 -12.31 -10.16 11.29
C GLN A 145 -12.47 -11.23 12.37
N VAL A 146 -12.60 -12.50 11.99
CA VAL A 146 -12.85 -13.60 12.95
C VAL A 146 -11.55 -14.12 13.57
N ASP A 147 -10.41 -13.97 12.89
CA ASP A 147 -9.10 -14.49 13.37
C ASP A 147 -8.37 -13.54 14.33
N SER A 148 -8.84 -12.31 14.53
CA SER A 148 -8.22 -11.33 15.44
C SER A 148 -8.85 -11.29 16.83
N GLY A 149 -9.80 -12.16 17.15
CA GLY A 149 -10.62 -12.13 18.36
C GLY A 149 -10.34 -13.19 19.42
N GLU A 150 -9.42 -14.14 19.23
CA GLU A 150 -9.25 -15.28 20.14
C GLU A 150 -7.80 -15.51 20.57
N THR A 151 -7.23 -14.57 21.33
CA THR A 151 -6.11 -14.83 22.23
C THR A 151 -6.22 -13.94 23.48
N ASP A 152 -7.23 -14.19 24.31
CA ASP A 152 -7.17 -13.88 25.73
C ASP A 152 -7.80 -15.02 26.52
N GLY A 153 -6.99 -15.73 27.25
CA GLY A 153 -7.51 -16.65 28.28
C GLY A 153 -6.73 -17.94 28.49
N ASN A 154 -5.55 -17.91 29.07
CA ASN A 154 -5.23 -18.74 30.25
C ASN A 154 -3.81 -18.47 30.75
#